data_af8133207c93f7f4f42926bc0db08f4b
#
_entry.id   af8133207c93f7f4f42926bc0db08f4b
#
_cell.length_a   1.000
_cell.length_b   1.000
_cell.length_c   1.000
_cell.angle_alpha   90.00
_cell.angle_beta   90.00
_cell.angle_gamma   90.00
#
_symmetry.space_group_name_H-M   'P 1'
#
loop_
_entity.id
_entity.type
_entity.pdbx_description
1 polymer ?
#
loop_
_entity_poly.entity_id
_entity_poly.type
_entity_poly.pdbx_seq_one_letter_code
_entity_poly.pdbx_strand_id
1 'polypeptide(L)'
;MAKLIAFDEEARRGLEAGMNKLADAVRVTLGPKGRNVVLEKKWGAPTITNDGVSIAKDIELEDPYERIGAELVKEVAKKTDDVAGDGTTTATVLAWSMVREGLRNVAAGANPMTLKKGIEAAVAAAVESIHSLAKEVDSKEQIAQVASISAADQEIGSMISEAIDKVGKDGVITVEESQTFGMEMDLVEGMRFDKGYISPYFVTDPERMEAVLDDAYILFVANKITAVRDMLPVLEKVMQSGKPLVIIAEDIEGEALATLVVNKIRGTFRSASVKAPGFGDRRKAMLQDMAILTGGQVISEEVGLKLENTTLDLLGRAKKVIITKDETTIIEGAGAEADITGRINQIKTEIDNTDSDYDREKLQERLAKLSGGVAVLKVGAATEVELKEKKHRIEDAVSTTKAAIEEGVVPGGGVALLRAQVAVLTAAEKLEGDEATGARMVARSLEAPIKQIAENAGLEGGVVVQKVKGMKGAEGLNAATGEYEDLVKLGVIDAAKVTRSALQNAASIAALFLTTEAVIADKPEPAAGGHDHGDMGMGDF
;
A
#
# COMPACT_ATOMS: atom_id res chain seq x y z
N MET A 1 17.10 -25.33 14.13
CA MET A 1 15.96 -25.30 15.07
C MET A 1 15.07 -26.51 14.85
N ALA A 2 14.51 -27.09 15.90
CA ALA A 2 13.53 -28.18 15.77
C ALA A 2 12.21 -27.64 15.24
N LYS A 3 11.51 -28.43 14.42
CA LYS A 3 10.20 -28.05 13.86
C LYS A 3 9.08 -28.78 14.60
N LEU A 4 7.96 -28.09 14.77
CA LEU A 4 6.67 -28.67 15.14
C LEU A 4 5.91 -28.93 13.84
N ILE A 5 5.28 -30.08 13.71
CA ILE A 5 4.50 -30.43 12.52
C ILE A 5 3.12 -30.88 13.00
N ALA A 6 2.08 -30.23 12.49
CA ALA A 6 0.70 -30.63 12.67
C ALA A 6 0.10 -30.99 11.30
N PHE A 7 -0.87 -31.90 11.30
CA PHE A 7 -1.55 -32.37 10.11
C PHE A 7 -3.07 -32.26 10.28
N ASP A 8 -3.78 -32.35 9.18
CA ASP A 8 -5.23 -32.48 9.13
C ASP A 8 -5.99 -31.42 9.95
N GLU A 9 -6.86 -31.87 10.80
CA GLU A 9 -7.75 -31.04 11.60
C GLU A 9 -7.00 -30.23 12.66
N GLU A 10 -5.92 -30.76 13.25
CA GLU A 10 -5.12 -30.04 14.24
C GLU A 10 -4.46 -28.81 13.61
N ALA A 11 -3.88 -28.96 12.42
CA ALA A 11 -3.30 -27.87 11.66
C ALA A 11 -4.35 -26.80 11.35
N ARG A 12 -5.50 -27.20 10.81
CA ARG A 12 -6.59 -26.29 10.43
C ARG A 12 -7.16 -25.52 11.62
N ARG A 13 -7.35 -26.18 12.78
CA ARG A 13 -7.84 -25.52 14.00
C ARG A 13 -6.88 -24.47 14.53
N GLY A 14 -5.57 -24.76 14.53
CA GLY A 14 -4.57 -23.78 14.96
C GLY A 14 -4.57 -22.54 14.06
N LEU A 15 -4.56 -22.76 12.72
CA LEU A 15 -4.63 -21.66 11.76
C LEU A 15 -5.93 -20.84 11.90
N GLU A 16 -7.10 -21.51 12.04
CA GLU A 16 -8.40 -20.85 12.22
C GLU A 16 -8.44 -20.00 13.50
N ALA A 17 -7.90 -20.50 14.60
CA ALA A 17 -7.86 -19.77 15.86
C ALA A 17 -7.04 -18.48 15.73
N GLY A 18 -5.88 -18.53 15.08
CA GLY A 18 -5.05 -17.37 14.82
C GLY A 18 -5.73 -16.34 13.89
N MET A 19 -6.33 -16.81 12.80
CA MET A 19 -7.13 -15.99 11.90
C MET A 19 -8.28 -15.28 12.66
N ASN A 20 -9.03 -16.00 13.49
CA ASN A 20 -10.16 -15.44 14.22
C ASN A 20 -9.70 -14.33 15.17
N LYS A 21 -8.61 -14.52 15.93
CA LYS A 21 -8.07 -13.50 16.84
C LYS A 21 -7.72 -12.21 16.11
N LEU A 22 -7.07 -12.31 14.95
CA LEU A 22 -6.73 -11.15 14.15
C LEU A 22 -7.99 -10.50 13.56
N ALA A 23 -8.87 -11.28 12.92
CA ALA A 23 -10.08 -10.76 12.30
C ALA A 23 -11.00 -10.09 13.33
N ASP A 24 -11.11 -10.61 14.55
CA ASP A 24 -11.91 -10.02 15.63
C ASP A 24 -11.38 -8.65 16.06
N ALA A 25 -10.06 -8.45 16.07
CA ALA A 25 -9.47 -7.16 16.37
C ALA A 25 -9.66 -6.14 15.23
N VAL A 26 -9.58 -6.59 13.96
CA VAL A 26 -9.67 -5.69 12.80
C VAL A 26 -11.12 -5.31 12.47
N ARG A 27 -12.06 -6.26 12.46
CA ARG A 27 -13.44 -6.03 12.00
C ARG A 27 -14.25 -5.00 12.80
N VAL A 28 -13.86 -4.71 14.04
CA VAL A 28 -14.54 -3.70 14.89
C VAL A 28 -14.37 -2.28 14.36
N THR A 29 -13.42 -2.06 13.45
CA THR A 29 -13.14 -0.76 12.85
C THR A 29 -13.99 -0.46 11.62
N LEU A 30 -14.68 -1.47 11.05
CA LEU A 30 -15.36 -1.35 9.76
C LEU A 30 -16.61 -0.46 9.82
N GLY A 31 -16.67 0.50 8.90
CA GLY A 31 -17.83 1.36 8.68
C GLY A 31 -17.86 2.63 9.55
N PRO A 32 -18.83 3.52 9.34
CA PRO A 32 -18.86 4.86 9.94
C PRO A 32 -19.08 4.87 11.46
N LYS A 33 -19.51 3.75 12.04
CA LYS A 33 -19.61 3.53 13.49
C LYS A 33 -18.60 2.49 14.00
N GLY A 34 -17.60 2.19 13.19
CA GLY A 34 -16.42 1.44 13.59
C GLY A 34 -15.68 2.15 14.73
N ARG A 35 -14.93 1.38 15.52
CA ARG A 35 -14.21 1.89 16.69
C ARG A 35 -12.71 1.73 16.49
N ASN A 36 -11.96 2.59 17.15
CA ASN A 36 -10.51 2.52 17.15
C ASN A 36 -10.01 1.37 18.03
N VAL A 37 -8.84 0.86 17.66
CA VAL A 37 -8.05 -0.10 18.43
C VAL A 37 -6.83 0.61 18.99
N VAL A 38 -6.42 0.25 20.20
CA VAL A 38 -5.23 0.78 20.86
C VAL A 38 -4.11 -0.23 20.71
N LEU A 39 -2.99 0.18 20.13
CA LEU A 39 -1.79 -0.63 19.93
C LEU A 39 -0.72 -0.20 20.93
N GLU A 40 -0.17 -1.16 21.68
CA GLU A 40 0.95 -0.92 22.58
C GLU A 40 2.22 -0.66 21.75
N LYS A 41 3.02 0.31 22.16
CA LYS A 41 4.36 0.55 21.58
C LYS A 41 5.42 0.28 22.66
N LYS A 42 6.47 -0.43 22.28
CA LYS A 42 7.63 -0.68 23.18
C LYS A 42 8.28 0.61 23.66
N TRP A 43 8.21 1.65 22.83
CA TRP A 43 8.77 2.98 23.11
C TRP A 43 7.80 4.04 22.61
N GLY A 44 7.54 5.05 23.46
CA GLY A 44 6.61 6.14 23.14
C GLY A 44 5.18 5.91 23.62
N ALA A 45 4.24 6.72 23.13
CA ALA A 45 2.83 6.63 23.45
C ALA A 45 2.15 5.49 22.66
N PRO A 46 1.09 4.85 23.23
CA PRO A 46 0.27 3.90 22.46
C PRO A 46 -0.30 4.56 21.20
N THR A 47 -0.42 3.79 20.13
CA THR A 47 -1.07 4.25 18.91
C THR A 47 -2.55 3.91 18.96
N ILE A 48 -3.41 4.89 18.62
CA ILE A 48 -4.86 4.69 18.47
C ILE A 48 -5.16 4.79 16.98
N THR A 49 -5.72 3.73 16.41
CA THR A 49 -5.99 3.66 14.97
C THR A 49 -7.22 2.83 14.65
N ASN A 50 -7.84 3.09 13.52
CA ASN A 50 -8.88 2.26 12.90
C ASN A 50 -8.40 1.64 11.58
N ASP A 51 -7.17 1.91 11.17
CA ASP A 51 -6.59 1.30 9.98
C ASP A 51 -6.33 -0.20 10.17
N GLY A 52 -6.96 -1.00 9.29
CA GLY A 52 -6.91 -2.45 9.38
C GLY A 52 -5.53 -3.05 9.15
N VAL A 53 -4.71 -2.47 8.28
CA VAL A 53 -3.36 -2.98 8.03
C VAL A 53 -2.41 -2.70 9.17
N SER A 54 -2.48 -1.52 9.79
CA SER A 54 -1.69 -1.17 10.98
C SER A 54 -2.03 -2.08 12.15
N ILE A 55 -3.32 -2.34 12.39
CA ILE A 55 -3.76 -3.26 13.43
C ILE A 55 -3.26 -4.68 13.15
N ALA A 56 -3.42 -5.15 11.91
CA ALA A 56 -3.01 -6.49 11.52
C ALA A 56 -1.50 -6.68 11.70
N LYS A 57 -0.67 -5.72 11.26
CA LYS A 57 0.80 -5.79 11.36
C LYS A 57 1.28 -5.91 12.81
N ASP A 58 0.60 -5.28 13.77
CA ASP A 58 1.02 -5.21 15.17
C ASP A 58 0.64 -6.48 15.99
N ILE A 59 -0.28 -7.32 15.47
CA ILE A 59 -0.72 -8.52 16.17
C ILE A 59 0.33 -9.64 16.03
N GLU A 60 0.95 -10.02 17.15
CA GLU A 60 1.80 -11.20 17.27
C GLU A 60 1.19 -12.20 18.25
N LEU A 61 1.14 -13.48 17.88
CA LEU A 61 0.56 -14.54 18.70
C LEU A 61 1.65 -15.49 19.20
N GLU A 62 1.53 -15.94 20.47
CA GLU A 62 2.51 -16.82 21.11
C GLU A 62 2.47 -18.24 20.54
N ASP A 63 1.27 -18.77 20.27
CA ASP A 63 1.12 -20.11 19.72
C ASP A 63 1.63 -20.15 18.27
N PRO A 64 2.56 -21.08 17.94
CA PRO A 64 3.17 -21.13 16.61
C PRO A 64 2.20 -21.37 15.45
N TYR A 65 1.12 -22.15 15.69
CA TYR A 65 0.12 -22.44 14.65
C TYR A 65 -0.84 -21.28 14.49
N GLU A 66 -1.30 -20.68 15.57
CA GLU A 66 -2.13 -19.48 15.56
C GLU A 66 -1.39 -18.32 14.89
N ARG A 67 -0.08 -18.15 15.17
CA ARG A 67 0.74 -17.12 14.55
C ARG A 67 0.75 -17.25 13.03
N ILE A 68 0.92 -18.47 12.49
CA ILE A 68 0.88 -18.71 11.04
C ILE A 68 -0.49 -18.37 10.47
N GLY A 69 -1.58 -18.73 11.15
CA GLY A 69 -2.94 -18.38 10.74
C GLY A 69 -3.17 -16.87 10.69
N ALA A 70 -2.68 -16.13 11.68
CA ALA A 70 -2.72 -14.67 11.70
C ALA A 70 -1.87 -14.09 10.55
N GLU A 71 -0.65 -14.59 10.32
CA GLU A 71 0.23 -14.11 9.24
C GLU A 71 -0.40 -14.26 7.85
N LEU A 72 -1.14 -15.32 7.57
CA LEU A 72 -1.88 -15.49 6.31
C LEU A 72 -2.90 -14.37 6.11
N VAL A 73 -3.59 -13.94 7.15
CA VAL A 73 -4.58 -12.84 7.07
C VAL A 73 -3.89 -11.47 7.04
N LYS A 74 -2.75 -11.30 7.73
CA LYS A 74 -1.92 -10.10 7.56
C LYS A 74 -1.53 -9.90 6.09
N GLU A 75 -1.19 -10.97 5.39
CA GLU A 75 -0.84 -10.88 3.97
C GLU A 75 -2.01 -10.40 3.11
N VAL A 76 -3.27 -10.77 3.46
CA VAL A 76 -4.47 -10.21 2.80
C VAL A 76 -4.54 -8.70 2.95
N ALA A 77 -4.43 -8.21 4.19
CA ALA A 77 -4.50 -6.77 4.48
C ALA A 77 -3.37 -6.03 3.77
N LYS A 78 -2.13 -6.52 3.89
CA LYS A 78 -0.94 -5.93 3.26
C LYS A 78 -1.05 -5.86 1.74
N LYS A 79 -1.47 -6.96 1.08
CA LYS A 79 -1.63 -6.97 -0.38
C LYS A 79 -2.72 -6.03 -0.87
N THR A 80 -3.77 -5.85 -0.08
CA THR A 80 -4.85 -4.92 -0.42
C THR A 80 -4.37 -3.48 -0.28
N ASP A 81 -3.63 -3.17 0.77
CA ASP A 81 -2.96 -1.90 0.98
C ASP A 81 -1.99 -1.57 -0.18
N ASP A 82 -1.07 -2.49 -0.50
CA ASP A 82 -0.09 -2.34 -1.59
C ASP A 82 -0.73 -2.01 -2.96
N VAL A 83 -1.92 -2.55 -3.25
CA VAL A 83 -2.59 -2.41 -4.56
C VAL A 83 -3.54 -1.23 -4.62
N ALA A 84 -4.27 -0.97 -3.55
CA ALA A 84 -5.39 -0.03 -3.52
C ALA A 84 -5.26 1.06 -2.45
N GLY A 85 -4.35 0.92 -1.50
CA GLY A 85 -4.10 1.85 -0.41
C GLY A 85 -5.26 2.00 0.58
N ASP A 86 -6.28 1.12 0.49
CA ASP A 86 -7.46 1.10 1.37
C ASP A 86 -8.16 -0.27 1.25
N GLY A 87 -9.25 -0.46 2.02
CA GLY A 87 -10.07 -1.68 1.97
C GLY A 87 -9.49 -2.86 2.75
N THR A 88 -8.48 -2.65 3.54
CA THR A 88 -7.74 -3.68 4.31
C THR A 88 -8.65 -4.41 5.31
N THR A 89 -9.52 -3.67 6.00
CA THR A 89 -10.54 -4.22 6.91
C THR A 89 -11.58 -5.04 6.16
N THR A 90 -12.07 -4.55 5.03
CA THR A 90 -13.04 -5.28 4.17
C THR A 90 -12.43 -6.59 3.65
N ALA A 91 -11.18 -6.56 3.20
CA ALA A 91 -10.46 -7.73 2.73
C ALA A 91 -10.29 -8.78 3.85
N THR A 92 -9.95 -8.34 5.06
CA THR A 92 -9.84 -9.20 6.25
C THR A 92 -11.17 -9.87 6.60
N VAL A 93 -12.27 -9.12 6.57
CA VAL A 93 -13.63 -9.63 6.85
C VAL A 93 -14.06 -10.65 5.78
N LEU A 94 -13.78 -10.38 4.51
CA LEU A 94 -14.06 -11.30 3.42
C LEU A 94 -13.25 -12.60 3.54
N ALA A 95 -11.94 -12.50 3.79
CA ALA A 95 -11.06 -13.66 3.97
C ALA A 95 -11.53 -14.53 5.15
N TRP A 96 -11.77 -13.90 6.28
CA TRP A 96 -12.31 -14.58 7.46
C TRP A 96 -13.63 -15.30 7.19
N SER A 97 -14.56 -14.66 6.49
CA SER A 97 -15.84 -15.26 6.15
C SER A 97 -15.68 -16.45 5.19
N MET A 98 -14.84 -16.30 4.15
CA MET A 98 -14.58 -17.36 3.17
C MET A 98 -13.90 -18.58 3.81
N VAL A 99 -12.88 -18.36 4.63
CA VAL A 99 -12.19 -19.46 5.32
C VAL A 99 -13.16 -20.19 6.25
N ARG A 100 -13.93 -19.46 7.05
CA ARG A 100 -14.89 -20.04 8.00
C ARG A 100 -15.98 -20.87 7.31
N GLU A 101 -16.55 -20.38 6.22
CA GLU A 101 -17.53 -21.13 5.42
C GLU A 101 -16.86 -22.30 4.69
N GLY A 102 -15.64 -22.12 4.20
CA GLY A 102 -14.88 -23.17 3.52
C GLY A 102 -14.50 -24.32 4.44
N LEU A 103 -14.00 -24.05 5.65
CA LEU A 103 -13.65 -25.09 6.62
C LEU A 103 -14.84 -25.94 7.02
N ARG A 104 -16.05 -25.37 7.13
CA ARG A 104 -17.28 -26.12 7.36
C ARG A 104 -17.58 -27.11 6.23
N ASN A 105 -17.37 -26.70 4.98
CA ASN A 105 -17.58 -27.58 3.83
C ASN A 105 -16.49 -28.66 3.74
N VAL A 106 -15.23 -28.32 4.02
CA VAL A 106 -14.13 -29.30 4.08
C VAL A 106 -14.37 -30.34 5.18
N ALA A 107 -14.79 -29.90 6.37
CA ALA A 107 -15.16 -30.82 7.46
C ALA A 107 -16.37 -31.70 7.11
N ALA A 108 -17.26 -31.24 6.23
CA ALA A 108 -18.36 -32.01 5.70
C ALA A 108 -17.97 -32.98 4.55
N GLY A 109 -16.69 -33.02 4.17
CA GLY A 109 -16.14 -33.95 3.17
C GLY A 109 -15.97 -33.36 1.76
N ALA A 110 -16.14 -32.04 1.57
CA ALA A 110 -15.88 -31.43 0.28
C ALA A 110 -14.37 -31.41 -0.04
N ASN A 111 -14.03 -31.64 -1.31
CA ASN A 111 -12.64 -31.60 -1.78
C ASN A 111 -12.11 -30.17 -1.86
N PRO A 112 -11.06 -29.81 -1.07
CA PRO A 112 -10.54 -28.43 -1.03
C PRO A 112 -10.04 -27.94 -2.37
N MET A 113 -9.41 -28.79 -3.18
CA MET A 113 -8.88 -28.42 -4.50
C MET A 113 -9.99 -28.12 -5.51
N THR A 114 -11.13 -28.80 -5.36
CA THR A 114 -12.32 -28.57 -6.20
C THR A 114 -13.07 -27.32 -5.72
N LEU A 115 -13.19 -27.11 -4.39
CA LEU A 115 -13.72 -25.87 -3.83
C LEU A 115 -12.96 -24.65 -4.34
N LYS A 116 -11.61 -24.71 -4.38
CA LYS A 116 -10.75 -23.64 -4.89
C LYS A 116 -11.14 -23.22 -6.31
N LYS A 117 -11.38 -24.15 -7.22
CA LYS A 117 -11.82 -23.81 -8.60
C LYS A 117 -13.16 -23.07 -8.60
N GLY A 118 -14.09 -23.50 -7.76
CA GLY A 118 -15.37 -22.82 -7.58
C GLY A 118 -15.22 -21.40 -7.02
N ILE A 119 -14.30 -21.19 -6.07
CA ILE A 119 -13.95 -19.87 -5.54
C ILE A 119 -13.41 -18.97 -6.66
N GLU A 120 -12.45 -19.46 -7.45
CA GLU A 120 -11.85 -18.72 -8.57
C GLU A 120 -12.90 -18.28 -9.60
N ALA A 121 -13.79 -19.18 -10.00
CA ALA A 121 -14.88 -18.89 -10.93
C ALA A 121 -15.87 -17.85 -10.35
N ALA A 122 -16.20 -17.96 -9.08
CA ALA A 122 -17.08 -17.03 -8.37
C ALA A 122 -16.49 -15.62 -8.30
N VAL A 123 -15.19 -15.52 -7.96
CA VAL A 123 -14.48 -14.23 -7.88
C VAL A 123 -14.42 -13.57 -9.24
N ALA A 124 -14.14 -14.30 -10.31
CA ALA A 124 -14.16 -13.76 -11.66
C ALA A 124 -15.53 -13.15 -12.01
N ALA A 125 -16.62 -13.86 -11.72
CA ALA A 125 -17.98 -13.36 -11.95
C ALA A 125 -18.33 -12.13 -11.08
N ALA A 126 -17.88 -12.10 -9.82
CA ALA A 126 -18.08 -10.97 -8.92
C ALA A 126 -17.32 -9.73 -9.39
N VAL A 127 -16.06 -9.88 -9.82
CA VAL A 127 -15.21 -8.80 -10.34
C VAL A 127 -15.84 -8.19 -11.60
N GLU A 128 -16.30 -9.00 -12.54
CA GLU A 128 -17.01 -8.52 -13.73
C GLU A 128 -18.27 -7.72 -13.37
N SER A 129 -19.03 -8.21 -12.38
CA SER A 129 -20.20 -7.50 -11.86
C SER A 129 -19.83 -6.17 -11.20
N ILE A 130 -18.77 -6.10 -10.40
CA ILE A 130 -18.27 -4.85 -9.78
C ILE A 130 -17.88 -3.85 -10.86
N HIS A 131 -17.11 -4.26 -11.88
CA HIS A 131 -16.76 -3.39 -13.00
C HIS A 131 -18.00 -2.87 -13.75
N SER A 132 -19.01 -3.71 -13.96
CA SER A 132 -20.26 -3.29 -14.62
C SER A 132 -21.10 -2.30 -13.81
N LEU A 133 -20.93 -2.27 -12.48
CA LEU A 133 -21.59 -1.32 -11.57
C LEU A 133 -20.81 -0.01 -11.43
N ALA A 134 -19.53 -0.01 -11.78
CA ALA A 134 -18.66 1.14 -11.61
C ALA A 134 -19.10 2.33 -12.47
N LYS A 135 -19.04 3.52 -11.89
CA LYS A 135 -19.27 4.80 -12.58
C LYS A 135 -17.99 5.59 -12.58
N GLU A 136 -17.62 6.12 -13.73
CA GLU A 136 -16.45 6.97 -13.88
C GLU A 136 -16.52 8.22 -12.98
N VAL A 137 -15.37 8.67 -12.52
CA VAL A 137 -15.21 9.87 -11.68
C VAL A 137 -14.50 10.93 -12.54
N ASP A 138 -15.27 11.87 -13.05
CA ASP A 138 -14.80 12.87 -14.01
C ASP A 138 -14.81 14.28 -13.47
N SER A 139 -15.66 14.59 -12.47
CA SER A 139 -15.79 15.94 -11.95
C SER A 139 -15.01 16.14 -10.65
N LYS A 140 -14.59 17.40 -10.44
CA LYS A 140 -13.91 17.84 -9.21
C LYS A 140 -14.76 17.59 -7.96
N GLU A 141 -16.07 17.77 -8.08
CA GLU A 141 -17.04 17.53 -7.00
C GLU A 141 -17.09 16.04 -6.62
N GLN A 142 -17.09 15.15 -7.61
CA GLN A 142 -17.05 13.70 -7.35
C GLN A 142 -15.73 13.26 -6.69
N ILE A 143 -14.61 13.82 -7.15
CA ILE A 143 -13.30 13.58 -6.53
C ILE A 143 -13.31 14.03 -5.07
N ALA A 144 -13.85 15.24 -4.78
CA ALA A 144 -13.97 15.74 -3.42
C ALA A 144 -14.88 14.87 -2.54
N GLN A 145 -15.97 14.34 -3.10
CA GLN A 145 -16.86 13.42 -2.39
C GLN A 145 -16.15 12.11 -2.00
N VAL A 146 -15.46 11.48 -2.95
CA VAL A 146 -14.69 10.26 -2.69
C VAL A 146 -13.67 10.49 -1.57
N ALA A 147 -12.88 11.56 -1.71
CA ALA A 147 -11.85 11.91 -0.73
C ALA A 147 -12.44 12.24 0.65
N SER A 148 -13.57 12.96 0.69
CA SER A 148 -14.26 13.33 1.94
C SER A 148 -14.77 12.10 2.70
N ILE A 149 -15.26 11.10 1.98
CA ILE A 149 -15.78 9.87 2.59
C ILE A 149 -14.64 9.03 3.14
N SER A 150 -13.60 8.83 2.34
CA SER A 150 -12.42 8.06 2.78
C SER A 150 -11.74 8.72 3.99
N ALA A 151 -11.61 10.06 3.96
CA ALA A 151 -11.03 10.82 5.07
C ALA A 151 -11.99 11.02 6.26
N ALA A 152 -13.29 10.74 6.11
CA ALA A 152 -14.36 11.13 7.05
C ALA A 152 -14.35 12.62 7.40
N ASP A 153 -13.90 13.49 6.47
CA ASP A 153 -13.69 14.92 6.66
C ASP A 153 -13.81 15.68 5.34
N GLN A 154 -14.71 16.70 5.29
CA GLN A 154 -14.96 17.49 4.08
C GLN A 154 -13.80 18.43 3.72
N GLU A 155 -13.10 18.97 4.72
CA GLU A 155 -11.97 19.87 4.50
C GLU A 155 -10.81 19.13 3.86
N ILE A 156 -10.50 17.94 4.37
CA ILE A 156 -9.50 17.02 3.80
C ILE A 156 -9.89 16.66 2.36
N GLY A 157 -11.14 16.29 2.12
CA GLY A 157 -11.62 15.91 0.79
C GLY A 157 -11.52 17.04 -0.23
N SER A 158 -11.85 18.26 0.17
CA SER A 158 -11.73 19.44 -0.70
C SER A 158 -10.27 19.73 -1.05
N MET A 159 -9.36 19.61 -0.09
CA MET A 159 -7.93 19.83 -0.29
C MET A 159 -7.31 18.76 -1.21
N ILE A 160 -7.66 17.49 -1.04
CA ILE A 160 -7.21 16.42 -1.95
C ILE A 160 -7.71 16.66 -3.37
N SER A 161 -8.97 17.05 -3.54
CA SER A 161 -9.53 17.38 -4.85
C SER A 161 -8.82 18.56 -5.51
N GLU A 162 -8.49 19.61 -4.74
CA GLU A 162 -7.70 20.73 -5.22
C GLU A 162 -6.27 20.32 -5.59
N ALA A 163 -5.64 19.46 -4.80
CA ALA A 163 -4.33 18.90 -5.10
C ALA A 163 -4.33 18.15 -6.44
N ILE A 164 -5.31 17.26 -6.64
CA ILE A 164 -5.47 16.50 -7.90
C ILE A 164 -5.70 17.43 -9.09
N ASP A 165 -6.51 18.47 -8.91
CA ASP A 165 -6.78 19.46 -9.96
C ASP A 165 -5.49 20.20 -10.41
N LYS A 166 -4.59 20.48 -9.46
CA LYS A 166 -3.32 21.19 -9.72
C LYS A 166 -2.23 20.30 -10.31
N VAL A 167 -2.05 19.08 -9.78
CA VAL A 167 -0.98 18.18 -10.24
C VAL A 167 -1.43 17.20 -11.33
N GLY A 168 -2.74 17.12 -11.61
CA GLY A 168 -3.33 16.17 -12.54
C GLY A 168 -3.64 14.81 -11.92
N LYS A 169 -4.38 13.97 -12.66
CA LYS A 169 -4.83 12.64 -12.18
C LYS A 169 -3.64 11.71 -11.84
N ASP A 170 -2.56 11.79 -12.59
CA ASP A 170 -1.33 11.01 -12.40
C ASP A 170 -0.29 11.72 -11.51
N GLY A 171 -0.63 12.92 -11.02
CA GLY A 171 0.24 13.75 -10.21
C GLY A 171 0.58 13.13 -8.85
N VAL A 172 1.67 13.58 -8.27
CA VAL A 172 2.13 13.11 -6.97
C VAL A 172 1.54 13.98 -5.86
N ILE A 173 0.94 13.34 -4.87
CA ILE A 173 0.47 13.97 -3.63
C ILE A 173 1.19 13.27 -2.49
N THR A 174 1.84 14.03 -1.63
CA THR A 174 2.51 13.56 -0.42
C THR A 174 1.95 14.24 0.81
N VAL A 175 2.03 13.59 1.97
CA VAL A 175 1.55 14.13 3.24
C VAL A 175 2.74 14.32 4.18
N GLU A 176 2.93 15.54 4.66
CA GLU A 176 3.99 15.87 5.60
C GLU A 176 3.42 16.39 6.93
N GLU A 177 4.16 16.13 8.00
CA GLU A 177 3.84 16.67 9.32
C GLU A 177 4.22 18.15 9.41
N SER A 178 3.34 18.96 10.00
CA SER A 178 3.57 20.38 10.24
C SER A 178 3.57 20.70 11.73
N GLN A 179 4.32 21.72 12.10
CA GLN A 179 4.30 22.29 13.46
C GLN A 179 3.16 23.30 13.65
N THR A 180 2.47 23.67 12.58
CA THR A 180 1.32 24.58 12.60
C THR A 180 0.03 23.80 12.80
N PHE A 181 -1.01 24.46 13.36
CA PHE A 181 -2.35 23.86 13.41
C PHE A 181 -3.03 24.00 12.05
N GLY A 182 -3.82 22.98 11.71
CA GLY A 182 -4.58 22.97 10.47
C GLY A 182 -3.88 22.23 9.33
N MET A 183 -4.33 22.50 8.11
CA MET A 183 -3.78 21.90 6.89
C MET A 183 -3.41 22.97 5.90
N GLU A 184 -2.29 22.78 5.22
CA GLU A 184 -1.80 23.65 4.16
C GLU A 184 -1.38 22.78 2.97
N MET A 185 -1.44 23.33 1.76
CA MET A 185 -1.00 22.67 0.56
C MET A 185 0.04 23.50 -0.16
N ASP A 186 1.23 22.94 -0.34
CA ASP A 186 2.28 23.51 -1.17
C ASP A 186 2.38 22.75 -2.49
N LEU A 187 2.61 23.48 -3.56
CA LEU A 187 3.01 22.91 -4.85
C LEU A 187 4.50 23.10 -5.00
N VAL A 188 5.21 22.01 -5.17
CA VAL A 188 6.67 22.01 -5.33
C VAL A 188 7.07 21.24 -6.59
N GLU A 189 8.24 21.57 -7.12
CA GLU A 189 8.82 20.80 -8.21
C GLU A 189 9.24 19.41 -7.72
N GLY A 190 8.94 18.39 -8.52
CA GLY A 190 9.25 17.03 -8.17
C GLY A 190 8.81 16.03 -9.23
N MET A 191 9.20 14.79 -9.03
CA MET A 191 8.90 13.72 -9.97
C MET A 191 8.78 12.36 -9.25
N ARG A 192 7.87 11.51 -9.72
CA ARG A 192 7.77 10.10 -9.32
C ARG A 192 8.06 9.18 -10.51
N PHE A 193 8.72 8.06 -10.23
CA PHE A 193 8.96 7.00 -11.22
C PHE A 193 8.92 5.60 -10.60
N ASP A 194 8.58 4.61 -11.43
CA ASP A 194 8.24 3.24 -11.03
C ASP A 194 9.51 2.37 -10.87
N LYS A 195 10.38 2.73 -9.94
CA LYS A 195 11.53 1.94 -9.49
C LYS A 195 11.76 2.22 -8.01
N GLY A 196 11.78 1.17 -7.21
CA GLY A 196 12.05 1.25 -5.79
C GLY A 196 13.51 0.94 -5.43
N TYR A 197 13.77 0.80 -4.14
CA TYR A 197 15.12 0.50 -3.65
C TYR A 197 15.60 -0.87 -4.12
N ILE A 198 16.89 -0.96 -4.44
CA ILE A 198 17.54 -2.22 -4.87
C ILE A 198 17.61 -3.23 -3.72
N SER A 199 17.67 -2.76 -2.48
CA SER A 199 17.78 -3.61 -1.30
C SER A 199 16.89 -3.11 -0.16
N PRO A 200 16.12 -4.01 0.51
CA PRO A 200 15.32 -3.66 1.68
C PRO A 200 16.14 -3.09 2.85
N TYR A 201 17.44 -3.35 2.89
CA TYR A 201 18.33 -2.80 3.90
C TYR A 201 18.50 -1.27 3.83
N PHE A 202 18.08 -0.62 2.75
CA PHE A 202 18.06 0.84 2.65
C PHE A 202 16.88 1.49 3.39
N VAL A 203 15.88 0.74 3.77
CA VAL A 203 14.71 1.21 4.52
C VAL A 203 15.14 1.98 5.77
N THR A 204 14.55 3.17 5.96
CA THR A 204 14.76 4.03 7.13
C THR A 204 13.55 4.04 8.05
N ASP A 205 12.37 3.80 7.49
CA ASP A 205 11.10 3.63 8.19
C ASP A 205 10.58 2.20 8.01
N PRO A 206 10.82 1.31 8.99
CA PRO A 206 10.38 -0.09 8.89
C PRO A 206 8.86 -0.27 8.96
N GLU A 207 8.13 0.67 9.54
CA GLU A 207 6.67 0.58 9.65
C GLU A 207 6.03 0.73 8.26
N ARG A 208 6.57 1.64 7.45
CA ARG A 208 6.11 1.93 6.09
C ARG A 208 6.90 1.22 5.00
N MET A 209 7.98 0.54 5.36
CA MET A 209 8.94 -0.06 4.41
C MET A 209 9.48 0.95 3.39
N GLU A 210 9.77 2.16 3.83
CA GLU A 210 10.26 3.27 3.02
C GLU A 210 11.68 3.67 3.41
N ALA A 211 12.46 4.12 2.42
CA ALA A 211 13.69 4.86 2.64
C ALA A 211 13.43 6.34 2.42
N VAL A 212 13.40 7.12 3.49
CA VAL A 212 13.21 8.57 3.47
C VAL A 212 14.56 9.24 3.71
N LEU A 213 14.96 10.11 2.77
CA LEU A 213 16.23 10.81 2.78
C LEU A 213 15.97 12.31 2.62
N ASP A 214 16.18 13.06 3.69
CA ASP A 214 15.98 14.52 3.71
C ASP A 214 17.28 15.24 3.32
N ASP A 215 17.16 16.32 2.54
CA ASP A 215 18.26 17.16 2.03
C ASP A 215 19.36 16.33 1.35
N ALA A 216 18.91 15.45 0.43
CA ALA A 216 19.75 14.45 -0.18
C ALA A 216 20.51 14.95 -1.40
N TYR A 217 21.75 14.47 -1.56
CA TYR A 217 22.41 14.46 -2.84
C TYR A 217 21.90 13.30 -3.69
N ILE A 218 21.86 13.51 -5.03
CA ILE A 218 21.43 12.49 -5.97
C ILE A 218 22.51 12.33 -7.04
N LEU A 219 23.05 11.12 -7.14
CA LEU A 219 24.02 10.73 -8.16
C LEU A 219 23.31 9.99 -9.28
N PHE A 220 23.37 10.53 -10.49
CA PHE A 220 22.84 9.89 -11.70
C PHE A 220 23.97 9.25 -12.52
N VAL A 221 23.85 7.95 -12.80
CA VAL A 221 24.86 7.20 -13.57
C VAL A 221 24.18 6.44 -14.71
N ALA A 222 24.63 6.66 -15.93
CA ALA A 222 24.05 6.01 -17.11
C ALA A 222 24.36 4.50 -17.17
N ASN A 223 25.48 4.07 -16.61
CA ASN A 223 25.98 2.69 -16.65
C ASN A 223 25.76 1.95 -15.33
N LYS A 224 25.99 0.64 -15.36
CA LYS A 224 26.03 -0.19 -14.15
C LYS A 224 27.22 0.14 -13.26
N ILE A 225 27.01 0.04 -11.94
CA ILE A 225 28.07 0.20 -10.93
C ILE A 225 28.27 -1.14 -10.25
N THR A 226 29.45 -1.74 -10.43
CA THR A 226 29.81 -3.04 -9.83
C THR A 226 30.97 -2.92 -8.86
N ALA A 227 31.95 -2.04 -9.15
CA ALA A 227 33.15 -1.85 -8.36
C ALA A 227 33.02 -0.67 -7.41
N VAL A 228 33.24 -0.89 -6.12
CA VAL A 228 33.21 0.17 -5.10
C VAL A 228 34.28 1.22 -5.33
N ARG A 229 35.44 0.81 -5.87
CA ARG A 229 36.58 1.71 -6.09
C ARG A 229 36.21 2.94 -6.93
N ASP A 230 35.35 2.77 -7.91
CA ASP A 230 34.96 3.86 -8.83
C ASP A 230 34.07 4.89 -8.13
N MET A 231 33.33 4.49 -7.09
CA MET A 231 32.47 5.35 -6.27
C MET A 231 33.18 6.00 -5.09
N LEU A 232 34.31 5.44 -4.60
CA LEU A 232 34.93 5.90 -3.37
C LEU A 232 35.14 7.41 -3.32
N PRO A 233 35.67 8.07 -4.38
CA PRO A 233 35.94 9.52 -4.33
C PRO A 233 34.68 10.37 -4.12
N VAL A 234 33.54 9.98 -4.70
CA VAL A 234 32.28 10.70 -4.53
C VAL A 234 31.65 10.39 -3.17
N LEU A 235 31.72 9.12 -2.71
CA LEU A 235 31.24 8.73 -1.39
C LEU A 235 31.96 9.51 -0.27
N GLU A 236 33.29 9.62 -0.32
CA GLU A 236 34.08 10.37 0.65
C GLU A 236 33.67 11.84 0.71
N LYS A 237 33.48 12.49 -0.45
CA LYS A 237 33.04 13.89 -0.52
C LYS A 237 31.64 14.08 0.08
N VAL A 238 30.71 13.18 -0.23
CA VAL A 238 29.35 13.24 0.32
C VAL A 238 29.36 12.96 1.83
N MET A 239 30.13 11.99 2.30
CA MET A 239 30.29 11.72 3.74
C MET A 239 30.82 12.94 4.50
N GLN A 240 31.79 13.67 3.94
CA GLN A 240 32.32 14.89 4.54
C GLN A 240 31.26 16.00 4.64
N SER A 241 30.27 16.02 3.74
CA SER A 241 29.16 16.97 3.80
C SER A 241 28.12 16.66 4.88
N GLY A 242 28.11 15.41 5.41
CA GLY A 242 27.13 14.93 6.39
C GLY A 242 25.72 14.67 5.81
N LYS A 243 25.52 14.87 4.51
CA LYS A 243 24.22 14.67 3.84
C LYS A 243 24.06 13.23 3.34
N PRO A 244 22.81 12.73 3.21
CA PRO A 244 22.53 11.43 2.61
C PRO A 244 22.73 11.46 1.08
N LEU A 245 22.92 10.27 0.50
CA LEU A 245 23.10 10.08 -0.94
C LEU A 245 22.07 9.09 -1.50
N VAL A 246 21.38 9.51 -2.55
CA VAL A 246 20.60 8.61 -3.41
C VAL A 246 21.42 8.33 -4.69
N ILE A 247 21.55 7.08 -5.07
CA ILE A 247 22.22 6.70 -6.31
C ILE A 247 21.19 6.11 -7.27
N ILE A 248 21.04 6.73 -8.42
CA ILE A 248 20.16 6.28 -9.50
C ILE A 248 21.04 5.89 -10.69
N ALA A 249 21.15 4.59 -10.93
CA ALA A 249 22.02 4.05 -11.97
C ALA A 249 21.29 2.98 -12.80
N GLU A 250 21.86 2.59 -13.93
CA GLU A 250 21.31 1.45 -14.68
C GLU A 250 21.12 0.22 -13.78
N ASP A 251 22.11 -0.13 -12.99
CA ASP A 251 22.05 -1.12 -11.92
C ASP A 251 23.20 -0.89 -10.92
N ILE A 252 23.04 -1.38 -9.69
CA ILE A 252 24.10 -1.39 -8.71
C ILE A 252 24.14 -2.78 -8.11
N GLU A 253 25.26 -3.47 -8.30
CA GLU A 253 25.37 -4.88 -7.94
C GLU A 253 26.77 -5.20 -7.38
N GLY A 254 26.95 -6.43 -6.91
CA GLY A 254 28.23 -6.93 -6.43
C GLY A 254 28.80 -6.19 -5.22
N GLU A 255 30.09 -5.87 -5.27
CA GLU A 255 30.84 -5.22 -4.19
C GLU A 255 30.31 -3.81 -3.89
N ALA A 256 29.88 -3.07 -4.91
CA ALA A 256 29.35 -1.72 -4.76
C ALA A 256 28.07 -1.71 -3.90
N LEU A 257 27.12 -2.57 -4.21
CA LEU A 257 25.87 -2.70 -3.42
C LEU A 257 26.16 -3.17 -1.99
N ALA A 258 26.98 -4.20 -1.83
CA ALA A 258 27.33 -4.74 -0.52
C ALA A 258 27.96 -3.68 0.39
N THR A 259 28.85 -2.85 -0.15
CA THR A 259 29.51 -1.78 0.60
C THR A 259 28.53 -0.70 1.06
N LEU A 260 27.60 -0.27 0.20
CA LEU A 260 26.56 0.71 0.56
C LEU A 260 25.65 0.17 1.67
N VAL A 261 25.19 -1.08 1.53
CA VAL A 261 24.33 -1.74 2.52
C VAL A 261 25.03 -1.87 3.87
N VAL A 262 26.29 -2.33 3.90
CA VAL A 262 27.05 -2.49 5.16
C VAL A 262 27.27 -1.14 5.86
N ASN A 263 27.61 -0.09 5.12
CA ASN A 263 27.81 1.24 5.70
C ASN A 263 26.48 1.85 6.22
N LYS A 264 25.37 1.60 5.53
CA LYS A 264 24.04 2.02 6.01
C LYS A 264 23.66 1.27 7.30
N ILE A 265 23.84 -0.06 7.37
CA ILE A 265 23.54 -0.85 8.57
C ILE A 265 24.40 -0.38 9.76
N ARG A 266 25.67 -0.06 9.52
CA ARG A 266 26.59 0.47 10.55
C ARG A 266 26.27 1.92 10.95
N GLY A 267 25.36 2.60 10.27
CA GLY A 267 25.05 4.00 10.52
C GLY A 267 26.17 4.98 10.12
N THR A 268 27.19 4.52 9.42
CA THR A 268 28.33 5.35 9.01
C THR A 268 28.03 6.21 7.80
N PHE A 269 27.12 5.77 6.94
CA PHE A 269 26.71 6.50 5.76
C PHE A 269 25.24 6.26 5.41
N ARG A 270 24.47 7.34 5.34
CA ARG A 270 23.07 7.28 4.94
C ARG A 270 22.97 7.30 3.42
N SER A 271 22.58 6.19 2.82
CA SER A 271 22.41 6.09 1.38
C SER A 271 21.27 5.16 1.00
N ALA A 272 20.75 5.34 -0.21
CA ALA A 272 19.87 4.41 -0.88
C ALA A 272 20.22 4.32 -2.36
N SER A 273 19.89 3.19 -2.97
CA SER A 273 20.18 2.93 -4.38
C SER A 273 18.93 2.46 -5.10
N VAL A 274 18.72 2.99 -6.30
CA VAL A 274 17.55 2.75 -7.15
C VAL A 274 18.00 2.46 -8.57
N LYS A 275 17.30 1.55 -9.26
CA LYS A 275 17.51 1.37 -10.70
C LYS A 275 16.87 2.50 -11.48
N ALA A 276 17.57 3.01 -12.49
CA ALA A 276 17.02 4.01 -13.39
C ALA A 276 15.81 3.43 -14.17
N PRO A 277 14.72 4.21 -14.32
CA PRO A 277 13.56 3.77 -15.07
C PRO A 277 13.83 3.73 -16.57
N GLY A 278 13.11 2.85 -17.29
CA GLY A 278 13.23 2.67 -18.74
C GLY A 278 14.43 1.83 -19.19
N PHE A 279 14.61 1.73 -20.51
CA PHE A 279 15.66 0.95 -21.16
C PHE A 279 16.28 1.76 -22.31
N GLY A 280 17.56 1.53 -22.61
CA GLY A 280 18.25 2.15 -23.74
C GLY A 280 18.20 3.68 -23.70
N ASP A 281 17.89 4.32 -24.82
CA ASP A 281 17.86 5.78 -24.94
C ASP A 281 16.77 6.44 -24.09
N ARG A 282 15.66 5.74 -23.82
CA ARG A 282 14.64 6.23 -22.89
C ARG A 282 15.16 6.37 -21.48
N ARG A 283 15.94 5.38 -20.99
CA ARG A 283 16.56 5.47 -19.68
C ARG A 283 17.49 6.69 -19.59
N LYS A 284 18.29 6.92 -20.63
CA LYS A 284 19.18 8.11 -20.70
C LYS A 284 18.37 9.41 -20.65
N ALA A 285 17.26 9.47 -21.40
CA ALA A 285 16.38 10.63 -21.41
C ALA A 285 15.72 10.88 -20.05
N MET A 286 15.25 9.84 -19.38
CA MET A 286 14.65 9.95 -18.03
C MET A 286 15.69 10.35 -16.97
N LEU A 287 16.91 9.79 -17.03
CA LEU A 287 18.01 10.23 -16.16
C LEU A 287 18.32 11.71 -16.37
N GLN A 288 18.32 12.19 -17.63
CA GLN A 288 18.54 13.60 -17.95
C GLN A 288 17.40 14.49 -17.40
N ASP A 289 16.15 14.06 -17.51
CA ASP A 289 14.99 14.78 -16.96
C ASP A 289 15.11 14.94 -15.44
N MET A 290 15.48 13.87 -14.72
CA MET A 290 15.71 13.88 -13.28
C MET A 290 16.93 14.74 -12.89
N ALA A 291 18.01 14.69 -13.65
CA ALA A 291 19.20 15.48 -13.42
C ALA A 291 18.89 16.98 -13.56
N ILE A 292 18.16 17.38 -14.58
CA ILE A 292 17.71 18.78 -14.77
C ILE A 292 16.80 19.22 -13.63
N LEU A 293 15.83 18.39 -13.24
CA LEU A 293 14.91 18.66 -12.12
C LEU A 293 15.63 18.92 -10.80
N THR A 294 16.76 18.27 -10.58
CA THR A 294 17.51 18.32 -9.32
C THR A 294 18.78 19.17 -9.39
N GLY A 295 19.06 19.79 -10.55
CA GLY A 295 20.24 20.61 -10.78
C GLY A 295 21.55 19.83 -10.84
N GLY A 296 21.51 18.55 -11.18
CA GLY A 296 22.67 17.68 -11.35
C GLY A 296 22.99 17.37 -12.80
N GLN A 297 23.94 16.45 -13.00
CA GLN A 297 24.32 15.94 -14.31
C GLN A 297 24.37 14.42 -14.32
N VAL A 298 24.08 13.83 -15.48
CA VAL A 298 24.20 12.38 -15.66
C VAL A 298 25.66 12.03 -15.93
N ILE A 299 26.22 11.19 -15.07
CA ILE A 299 27.58 10.67 -15.24
C ILE A 299 27.55 9.56 -16.30
N SER A 300 28.20 9.83 -17.44
CA SER A 300 28.30 8.90 -18.56
C SER A 300 29.61 9.10 -19.29
N GLU A 301 30.24 7.99 -19.68
CA GLU A 301 31.46 8.02 -20.50
C GLU A 301 31.21 8.63 -21.89
N GLU A 302 29.99 8.55 -22.39
CA GLU A 302 29.61 9.14 -23.69
C GLU A 302 29.76 10.67 -23.70
N VAL A 303 29.54 11.32 -22.55
CA VAL A 303 29.73 12.78 -22.36
C VAL A 303 31.08 13.12 -21.73
N GLY A 304 31.96 12.13 -21.57
CA GLY A 304 33.30 12.31 -21.01
C GLY A 304 33.37 12.41 -19.48
N LEU A 305 32.26 12.15 -18.77
CA LEU A 305 32.19 12.14 -17.32
C LEU A 305 32.42 10.75 -16.76
N LYS A 306 33.42 10.59 -15.90
CA LYS A 306 33.73 9.34 -15.21
C LYS A 306 33.34 9.41 -13.75
N LEU A 307 32.85 8.29 -13.21
CA LEU A 307 32.39 8.19 -11.83
C LEU A 307 33.51 8.54 -10.82
N GLU A 308 34.73 8.10 -11.07
CA GLU A 308 35.91 8.37 -10.24
C GLU A 308 36.28 9.87 -10.12
N ASN A 309 35.86 10.68 -11.09
CA ASN A 309 36.14 12.13 -11.14
C ASN A 309 34.94 12.98 -10.72
N THR A 310 33.84 12.36 -10.24
CA THR A 310 32.62 13.08 -9.86
C THR A 310 32.86 13.98 -8.66
N THR A 311 32.35 15.22 -8.77
CA THR A 311 32.40 16.24 -7.73
C THR A 311 30.99 16.57 -7.24
N LEU A 312 30.87 17.25 -6.09
CA LEU A 312 29.56 17.54 -5.47
C LEU A 312 28.67 18.45 -6.34
N ASP A 313 29.27 19.28 -7.17
CA ASP A 313 28.56 20.19 -8.10
C ASP A 313 27.90 19.46 -9.27
N LEU A 314 28.30 18.22 -9.56
CA LEU A 314 27.66 17.37 -10.56
C LEU A 314 26.46 16.58 -9.99
N LEU A 315 26.32 16.53 -8.66
CA LEU A 315 25.24 15.85 -8.00
C LEU A 315 23.96 16.69 -8.00
N GLY A 316 22.84 16.06 -8.29
CA GLY A 316 21.53 16.65 -8.05
C GLY A 316 21.28 16.82 -6.55
N ARG A 317 20.31 17.65 -6.20
CA ARG A 317 19.83 17.85 -4.83
C ARG A 317 18.31 17.84 -4.80
N ALA A 318 17.77 17.33 -3.71
CA ALA A 318 16.35 17.44 -3.42
C ALA A 318 16.17 17.61 -1.91
N LYS A 319 15.12 18.34 -1.52
CA LYS A 319 14.76 18.49 -0.11
C LYS A 319 14.38 17.16 0.52
N LYS A 320 13.70 16.31 -0.24
CA LYS A 320 13.32 14.97 0.23
C LYS A 320 13.28 13.98 -0.92
N VAL A 321 13.73 12.75 -0.67
CA VAL A 321 13.52 11.60 -1.57
C VAL A 321 12.88 10.47 -0.77
N ILE A 322 11.75 9.97 -1.25
CA ILE A 322 11.02 8.85 -0.66
C ILE A 322 11.12 7.67 -1.63
N ILE A 323 11.61 6.55 -1.13
CA ILE A 323 11.80 5.33 -1.94
C ILE A 323 11.06 4.19 -1.27
N THR A 324 10.05 3.66 -1.95
CA THR A 324 9.34 2.44 -1.55
C THR A 324 9.97 1.22 -2.23
N LYS A 325 9.36 0.06 -2.11
CA LYS A 325 9.78 -1.16 -2.82
C LYS A 325 9.69 -1.00 -4.34
N ASP A 326 8.70 -0.27 -4.84
CA ASP A 326 8.34 -0.24 -6.25
C ASP A 326 8.48 1.15 -6.89
N GLU A 327 8.54 2.22 -6.10
CA GLU A 327 8.52 3.60 -6.59
C GLU A 327 9.56 4.49 -5.90
N THR A 328 9.95 5.56 -6.58
CA THR A 328 10.77 6.64 -6.02
C THR A 328 10.13 7.99 -6.33
N THR A 329 9.98 8.82 -5.29
CA THR A 329 9.47 10.19 -5.39
C THR A 329 10.57 11.18 -4.98
N ILE A 330 10.89 12.11 -5.87
CA ILE A 330 11.78 13.24 -5.63
C ILE A 330 10.91 14.46 -5.36
N ILE A 331 11.10 15.12 -4.22
CA ILE A 331 10.30 16.25 -3.77
C ILE A 331 11.21 17.47 -3.63
N GLU A 332 10.82 18.59 -4.23
CA GLU A 332 11.52 19.86 -4.19
C GLU A 332 12.97 19.73 -4.67
N GLY A 333 13.11 19.42 -5.98
CA GLY A 333 14.40 19.38 -6.67
C GLY A 333 15.03 20.77 -6.75
N ALA A 334 16.36 20.84 -6.68
CA ALA A 334 17.11 22.10 -6.70
C ALA A 334 17.46 22.57 -8.14
N GLY A 335 16.81 22.05 -9.18
CA GLY A 335 17.00 22.49 -10.55
C GLY A 335 16.53 23.93 -10.79
N ALA A 336 17.16 24.62 -11.73
CA ALA A 336 16.71 25.95 -12.09
C ALA A 336 15.41 25.88 -12.90
N GLU A 337 14.39 26.66 -12.56
CA GLU A 337 13.08 26.70 -13.23
C GLU A 337 13.21 26.95 -14.75
N ALA A 338 14.18 27.77 -15.15
CA ALA A 338 14.45 28.04 -16.56
C ALA A 338 14.90 26.77 -17.32
N ASP A 339 15.73 25.92 -16.69
CA ASP A 339 16.23 24.69 -17.30
C ASP A 339 15.13 23.64 -17.38
N ILE A 340 14.30 23.52 -16.34
CA ILE A 340 13.12 22.63 -16.30
C ILE A 340 12.12 23.04 -17.39
N THR A 341 11.80 24.33 -17.49
CA THR A 341 10.92 24.87 -18.53
C THR A 341 11.49 24.64 -19.93
N GLY A 342 12.80 24.84 -20.10
CA GLY A 342 13.50 24.54 -21.36
C GLY A 342 13.35 23.07 -21.75
N ARG A 343 13.50 22.15 -20.79
CA ARG A 343 13.34 20.70 -21.02
C ARG A 343 11.90 20.33 -21.36
N ILE A 344 10.92 20.90 -20.66
CA ILE A 344 9.49 20.72 -20.97
C ILE A 344 9.19 21.14 -22.40
N ASN A 345 9.69 22.30 -22.85
CA ASN A 345 9.48 22.79 -24.22
C ASN A 345 10.18 21.91 -25.27
N GLN A 346 11.35 21.36 -24.94
CA GLN A 346 12.02 20.39 -25.80
C GLN A 346 11.17 19.12 -25.99
N ILE A 347 10.65 18.54 -24.90
CA ILE A 347 9.79 17.35 -24.98
C ILE A 347 8.51 17.65 -25.77
N LYS A 348 7.88 18.80 -25.59
CA LYS A 348 6.72 19.22 -26.40
C LYS A 348 7.04 19.26 -27.89
N THR A 349 8.20 19.81 -28.26
CA THR A 349 8.66 19.84 -29.64
C THR A 349 8.92 18.44 -30.19
N GLU A 350 9.47 17.53 -29.38
CA GLU A 350 9.65 16.12 -29.75
C GLU A 350 8.31 15.42 -30.00
N ILE A 351 7.27 15.70 -29.16
CA ILE A 351 5.89 15.19 -29.34
C ILE A 351 5.29 15.65 -30.67
N ASP A 352 5.47 16.93 -31.02
CA ASP A 352 4.92 17.50 -32.25
C ASP A 352 5.61 16.94 -33.52
N ASN A 353 6.87 16.55 -33.40
CA ASN A 353 7.68 16.09 -34.53
C ASN A 353 7.72 14.55 -34.69
N THR A 354 7.18 13.77 -33.77
CA THR A 354 7.21 12.31 -33.89
C THR A 354 6.05 11.79 -34.72
N ASP A 355 6.36 10.88 -35.68
CA ASP A 355 5.38 10.18 -36.48
C ASP A 355 4.90 8.87 -35.81
N SER A 356 5.54 8.43 -34.73
CA SER A 356 5.23 7.20 -34.01
C SER A 356 4.24 7.48 -32.89
N ASP A 357 3.05 6.90 -32.93
CA ASP A 357 2.05 7.01 -31.88
C ASP A 357 2.55 6.47 -30.53
N TYR A 358 3.33 5.39 -30.57
CA TYR A 358 3.95 4.83 -29.38
C TYR A 358 5.00 5.77 -28.75
N ASP A 359 5.86 6.40 -29.57
CA ASP A 359 6.85 7.36 -29.03
C ASP A 359 6.16 8.62 -28.55
N ARG A 360 5.10 9.06 -29.22
CA ARG A 360 4.26 10.19 -28.77
C ARG A 360 3.68 9.92 -27.39
N GLU A 361 3.10 8.75 -27.16
CA GLU A 361 2.57 8.35 -25.86
C GLU A 361 3.65 8.40 -24.77
N LYS A 362 4.83 7.83 -25.04
CA LYS A 362 5.94 7.81 -24.07
C LYS A 362 6.57 9.19 -23.80
N LEU A 363 6.57 10.06 -24.79
CA LEU A 363 6.96 11.46 -24.60
C LEU A 363 5.92 12.23 -23.77
N GLN A 364 4.63 11.96 -23.98
CA GLN A 364 3.56 12.53 -23.15
C GLN A 364 3.64 12.09 -21.71
N GLU A 365 3.93 10.81 -21.43
CA GLU A 365 4.17 10.31 -20.07
C GLU A 365 5.36 11.06 -19.41
N ARG A 366 6.46 11.26 -20.11
CA ARG A 366 7.62 12.00 -19.60
C ARG A 366 7.28 13.46 -19.33
N LEU A 367 6.54 14.09 -20.24
CA LEU A 367 6.07 15.46 -20.10
C LEU A 367 5.20 15.61 -18.84
N ALA A 368 4.23 14.72 -18.65
CA ALA A 368 3.35 14.72 -17.49
C ALA A 368 4.13 14.57 -16.17
N LYS A 369 5.11 13.66 -16.12
CA LYS A 369 5.97 13.45 -14.93
C LYS A 369 6.85 14.67 -14.61
N LEU A 370 7.36 15.38 -15.60
CA LEU A 370 8.23 16.54 -15.39
C LEU A 370 7.45 17.83 -15.10
N SER A 371 6.27 18.00 -15.72
CA SER A 371 5.47 19.22 -15.58
C SER A 371 4.43 19.19 -14.46
N GLY A 372 4.09 18.01 -13.94
CA GLY A 372 3.02 17.82 -12.95
C GLY A 372 3.40 18.31 -11.55
N GLY A 373 4.67 18.33 -11.19
CA GLY A 373 5.11 18.67 -9.84
C GLY A 373 4.62 17.70 -8.77
N VAL A 374 4.73 18.12 -7.51
CA VAL A 374 4.27 17.39 -6.33
C VAL A 374 3.41 18.32 -5.47
N ALA A 375 2.20 17.89 -5.10
CA ALA A 375 1.41 18.55 -4.07
C ALA A 375 1.80 17.99 -2.70
N VAL A 376 2.27 18.84 -1.82
CA VAL A 376 2.64 18.49 -0.44
C VAL A 376 1.54 18.97 0.49
N LEU A 377 0.78 18.04 1.06
CA LEU A 377 -0.24 18.32 2.07
C LEU A 377 0.44 18.34 3.44
N LYS A 378 0.54 19.51 4.04
CA LYS A 378 1.10 19.71 5.37
C LYS A 378 0.00 19.63 6.40
N VAL A 379 0.16 18.74 7.38
CA VAL A 379 -0.86 18.43 8.38
C VAL A 379 -0.33 18.72 9.76
N GLY A 380 -1.09 19.50 10.54
CA GLY A 380 -0.81 19.76 11.93
C GLY A 380 -1.92 19.31 12.86
N ALA A 381 -1.55 18.93 14.09
CA ALA A 381 -2.48 18.52 15.15
C ALA A 381 -1.95 18.94 16.52
N ALA A 382 -2.81 18.83 17.55
CA ALA A 382 -2.46 19.23 18.91
C ALA A 382 -1.52 18.23 19.61
N THR A 383 -1.57 16.96 19.24
CA THR A 383 -0.76 15.89 19.82
C THR A 383 -0.12 15.05 18.72
N GLU A 384 1.01 14.41 19.03
CA GLU A 384 1.70 13.51 18.10
C GLU A 384 0.82 12.30 17.71
N VAL A 385 0.00 11.80 18.63
CA VAL A 385 -0.92 10.67 18.36
C VAL A 385 -2.00 11.09 17.37
N GLU A 386 -2.61 12.26 17.54
CA GLU A 386 -3.61 12.82 16.63
C GLU A 386 -2.98 13.13 15.26
N LEU A 387 -1.76 13.65 15.24
CA LEU A 387 -1.04 13.98 14.02
C LEU A 387 -0.81 12.75 13.16
N LYS A 388 -0.33 11.66 13.75
CA LYS A 388 -0.11 10.39 13.07
C LYS A 388 -1.41 9.80 12.52
N GLU A 389 -2.47 9.78 13.34
CA GLU A 389 -3.79 9.30 12.90
C GLU A 389 -4.31 10.11 11.72
N LYS A 390 -4.27 11.45 11.81
CA LYS A 390 -4.75 12.34 10.76
C LYS A 390 -3.95 12.20 9.47
N LYS A 391 -2.63 12.04 9.59
CA LYS A 391 -1.74 11.81 8.45
C LYS A 391 -2.09 10.51 7.72
N HIS A 392 -2.20 9.37 8.42
CA HIS A 392 -2.58 8.08 7.83
C HIS A 392 -3.93 8.17 7.11
N ARG A 393 -4.93 8.77 7.75
CA ARG A 393 -6.25 8.95 7.18
C ARG A 393 -6.25 9.78 5.89
N ILE A 394 -5.37 10.80 5.79
CA ILE A 394 -5.20 11.59 4.56
C ILE A 394 -4.50 10.77 3.48
N GLU A 395 -3.48 10.00 3.83
CA GLU A 395 -2.77 9.12 2.91
C GLU A 395 -3.70 8.07 2.30
N ASP A 396 -4.53 7.43 3.11
CA ASP A 396 -5.57 6.49 2.67
C ASP A 396 -6.58 7.17 1.74
N ALA A 397 -7.02 8.40 2.09
CA ALA A 397 -7.95 9.15 1.26
C ALA A 397 -7.35 9.55 -0.09
N VAL A 398 -6.07 9.89 -0.16
CA VAL A 398 -5.36 10.14 -1.42
C VAL A 398 -5.31 8.88 -2.27
N SER A 399 -4.95 7.73 -1.68
CA SER A 399 -4.87 6.45 -2.36
C SER A 399 -6.22 5.97 -2.88
N THR A 400 -7.26 6.02 -2.04
CA THR A 400 -8.65 5.69 -2.42
C THR A 400 -9.15 6.59 -3.54
N THR A 401 -8.84 7.88 -3.49
CA THR A 401 -9.27 8.83 -4.53
C THR A 401 -8.60 8.53 -5.87
N LYS A 402 -7.32 8.20 -5.88
CA LYS A 402 -6.62 7.75 -7.09
C LYS A 402 -7.21 6.45 -7.63
N ALA A 403 -7.45 5.47 -6.75
CA ALA A 403 -8.11 4.22 -7.13
C ALA A 403 -9.51 4.43 -7.74
N ALA A 404 -10.26 5.41 -7.24
CA ALA A 404 -11.57 5.79 -7.79
C ALA A 404 -11.47 6.48 -9.16
N ILE A 405 -10.43 7.27 -9.39
CA ILE A 405 -10.18 7.89 -10.70
C ILE A 405 -9.80 6.82 -11.74
N GLU A 406 -9.07 5.78 -11.34
CA GLU A 406 -8.62 4.71 -12.23
C GLU A 406 -9.74 3.76 -12.68
N GLU A 407 -10.60 3.29 -11.76
CA GLU A 407 -11.61 2.26 -12.04
C GLU A 407 -13.05 2.70 -11.74
N GLY A 408 -13.26 3.94 -11.37
CA GLY A 408 -14.57 4.47 -11.02
C GLY A 408 -15.00 4.13 -9.59
N VAL A 409 -16.26 4.46 -9.29
CA VAL A 409 -16.90 4.26 -7.97
C VAL A 409 -18.11 3.36 -8.05
N VAL A 410 -18.36 2.62 -6.99
CA VAL A 410 -19.51 1.74 -6.80
C VAL A 410 -20.30 2.16 -5.55
N PRO A 411 -21.55 1.71 -5.36
CA PRO A 411 -22.27 1.92 -4.11
C PRO A 411 -21.49 1.37 -2.92
N GLY A 412 -21.26 2.22 -1.90
CA GLY A 412 -20.49 1.88 -0.71
C GLY A 412 -21.26 1.02 0.30
N GLY A 413 -20.72 0.94 1.52
CA GLY A 413 -21.35 0.22 2.63
C GLY A 413 -21.52 -1.29 2.41
N GLY A 414 -20.72 -1.90 1.55
CA GLY A 414 -20.79 -3.33 1.19
C GLY A 414 -21.91 -3.66 0.20
N VAL A 415 -22.64 -2.67 -0.31
CA VAL A 415 -23.77 -2.88 -1.24
C VAL A 415 -23.28 -3.42 -2.58
N ALA A 416 -22.16 -2.91 -3.12
CA ALA A 416 -21.61 -3.39 -4.38
C ALA A 416 -21.30 -4.91 -4.35
N LEU A 417 -20.70 -5.39 -3.26
CA LEU A 417 -20.43 -6.82 -3.05
C LEU A 417 -21.74 -7.62 -2.96
N LEU A 418 -22.75 -7.09 -2.25
CA LEU A 418 -24.03 -7.74 -2.14
C LEU A 418 -24.77 -7.82 -3.50
N ARG A 419 -24.62 -6.80 -4.37
CA ARG A 419 -25.17 -6.83 -5.74
C ARG A 419 -24.44 -7.85 -6.63
N ALA A 420 -23.13 -7.98 -6.48
CA ALA A 420 -22.33 -8.97 -7.20
C ALA A 420 -22.70 -10.42 -6.85
N GLN A 421 -23.37 -10.66 -5.70
CA GLN A 421 -23.84 -11.99 -5.30
C GLN A 421 -24.73 -12.66 -6.36
N VAL A 422 -25.54 -11.91 -7.09
CA VAL A 422 -26.44 -12.43 -8.14
C VAL A 422 -25.61 -13.04 -9.28
N ALA A 423 -24.56 -12.35 -9.73
CA ALA A 423 -23.67 -12.87 -10.79
C ALA A 423 -22.94 -14.14 -10.33
N VAL A 424 -22.48 -14.16 -9.08
CA VAL A 424 -21.83 -15.33 -8.47
C VAL A 424 -22.78 -16.54 -8.40
N LEU A 425 -24.03 -16.34 -7.99
CA LEU A 425 -25.02 -17.41 -7.93
C LEU A 425 -25.36 -17.94 -9.33
N THR A 426 -25.47 -17.06 -10.32
CA THR A 426 -25.67 -17.46 -11.74
C THR A 426 -24.46 -18.24 -12.27
N ALA A 427 -23.24 -17.88 -11.88
CA ALA A 427 -22.04 -18.66 -12.22
C ALA A 427 -22.05 -20.02 -11.52
N ALA A 428 -22.47 -20.09 -10.26
CA ALA A 428 -22.57 -21.33 -9.49
C ALA A 428 -23.57 -22.35 -10.09
N GLU A 429 -24.63 -21.89 -10.76
CA GLU A 429 -25.60 -22.75 -11.46
C GLU A 429 -24.99 -23.50 -12.66
N LYS A 430 -23.88 -23.01 -13.20
CA LYS A 430 -23.14 -23.62 -14.32
C LYS A 430 -22.07 -24.61 -13.86
N LEU A 431 -21.83 -24.72 -12.55
CA LEU A 431 -20.85 -25.57 -11.92
C LEU A 431 -21.52 -26.76 -11.24
N GLU A 432 -20.76 -27.83 -11.01
CA GLU A 432 -21.27 -29.05 -10.38
C GLU A 432 -20.50 -29.41 -9.10
N GLY A 433 -21.12 -30.16 -8.21
CA GLY A 433 -20.50 -30.72 -7.00
C GLY A 433 -19.83 -29.67 -6.11
N ASP A 434 -18.59 -29.95 -5.76
CA ASP A 434 -17.80 -29.06 -4.88
C ASP A 434 -17.39 -27.74 -5.54
N GLU A 435 -17.29 -27.66 -6.87
CA GLU A 435 -17.08 -26.38 -7.56
C GLU A 435 -18.28 -25.44 -7.34
N ALA A 436 -19.50 -25.95 -7.52
CA ALA A 436 -20.71 -25.18 -7.23
C ALA A 436 -20.79 -24.79 -5.74
N THR A 437 -20.32 -25.66 -4.84
CA THR A 437 -20.27 -25.39 -3.39
C THR A 437 -19.28 -24.26 -3.09
N GLY A 438 -18.09 -24.28 -3.70
CA GLY A 438 -17.09 -23.21 -3.57
C GLY A 438 -17.63 -21.86 -4.04
N ALA A 439 -18.35 -21.83 -5.17
CA ALA A 439 -18.96 -20.59 -5.66
C ALA A 439 -20.08 -20.08 -4.73
N ARG A 440 -20.95 -20.96 -4.22
CA ARG A 440 -21.99 -20.56 -3.24
C ARG A 440 -21.41 -20.07 -1.93
N MET A 441 -20.28 -20.61 -1.50
CA MET A 441 -19.54 -20.15 -0.33
C MET A 441 -19.06 -18.71 -0.51
N VAL A 442 -18.49 -18.36 -1.67
CA VAL A 442 -18.12 -16.97 -1.99
C VAL A 442 -19.37 -16.08 -1.96
N ALA A 443 -20.46 -16.49 -2.64
CA ALA A 443 -21.72 -15.74 -2.64
C ALA A 443 -22.20 -15.38 -1.22
N ARG A 444 -22.12 -16.34 -0.27
CA ARG A 444 -22.46 -16.09 1.13
C ARG A 444 -21.48 -15.12 1.80
N SER A 445 -20.19 -15.23 1.52
CA SER A 445 -19.16 -14.39 2.10
C SER A 445 -19.24 -12.92 1.64
N LEU A 446 -19.82 -12.64 0.46
CA LEU A 446 -20.08 -11.28 0.00
C LEU A 446 -21.08 -10.50 0.89
N GLU A 447 -21.80 -11.17 1.76
CA GLU A 447 -22.70 -10.55 2.75
C GLU A 447 -21.93 -10.06 4.00
N ALA A 448 -20.72 -10.56 4.25
CA ALA A 448 -20.02 -10.32 5.49
C ALA A 448 -19.66 -8.84 5.74
N PRO A 449 -19.19 -8.05 4.75
CA PRO A 449 -18.87 -6.64 5.00
C PRO A 449 -20.09 -5.81 5.42
N ILE A 450 -21.20 -5.86 4.69
CA ILE A 450 -22.41 -5.11 5.06
C ILE A 450 -22.99 -5.58 6.39
N LYS A 451 -22.91 -6.88 6.68
CA LYS A 451 -23.31 -7.45 7.95
C LYS A 451 -22.48 -6.88 9.10
N GLN A 452 -21.17 -6.84 8.96
CA GLN A 452 -20.26 -6.29 9.96
C GLN A 452 -20.48 -4.79 10.18
N ILE A 453 -20.68 -4.01 9.10
CA ILE A 453 -21.00 -2.58 9.18
C ILE A 453 -22.28 -2.35 10.00
N ALA A 454 -23.31 -3.16 9.73
CA ALA A 454 -24.58 -3.08 10.47
C ALA A 454 -24.41 -3.45 11.95
N GLU A 455 -23.67 -4.51 12.26
CA GLU A 455 -23.38 -4.94 13.63
C GLU A 455 -22.59 -3.87 14.40
N ASN A 456 -21.58 -3.25 13.79
CA ASN A 456 -20.83 -2.14 14.37
C ASN A 456 -21.73 -0.89 14.61
N ALA A 457 -22.78 -0.73 13.82
CA ALA A 457 -23.79 0.31 14.00
C ALA A 457 -24.86 -0.02 15.06
N GLY A 458 -24.79 -1.19 15.68
CA GLY A 458 -25.74 -1.66 16.69
C GLY A 458 -27.03 -2.23 16.10
N LEU A 459 -27.02 -2.62 14.83
CA LEU A 459 -28.16 -3.22 14.11
C LEU A 459 -27.97 -4.74 13.96
N GLU A 460 -29.06 -5.47 13.74
CA GLU A 460 -29.02 -6.89 13.44
C GLU A 460 -28.58 -7.13 12.00
N GLY A 461 -27.33 -7.56 11.79
CA GLY A 461 -26.72 -7.65 10.47
C GLY A 461 -27.47 -8.56 9.49
N GLY A 462 -28.03 -9.68 9.97
CA GLY A 462 -28.82 -10.58 9.14
C GLY A 462 -30.12 -9.93 8.60
N VAL A 463 -30.79 -9.12 9.42
CA VAL A 463 -32.01 -8.38 9.03
C VAL A 463 -31.66 -7.32 7.99
N VAL A 464 -30.57 -6.59 8.19
CA VAL A 464 -30.09 -5.57 7.25
C VAL A 464 -29.78 -6.19 5.89
N VAL A 465 -29.03 -7.29 5.85
CA VAL A 465 -28.70 -8.01 4.60
C VAL A 465 -29.96 -8.39 3.85
N GLN A 466 -30.95 -8.99 4.51
CA GLN A 466 -32.21 -9.40 3.86
C GLN A 466 -33.00 -8.21 3.31
N LYS A 467 -33.04 -7.11 4.06
CA LYS A 467 -33.72 -5.88 3.62
C LYS A 467 -33.05 -5.29 2.39
N VAL A 468 -31.70 -5.17 2.40
CA VAL A 468 -30.94 -4.60 1.28
C VAL A 468 -30.96 -5.50 0.04
N LYS A 469 -31.01 -6.82 0.19
CA LYS A 469 -31.24 -7.76 -0.94
C LYS A 469 -32.55 -7.51 -1.68
N GLY A 470 -33.59 -7.07 -0.98
CA GLY A 470 -34.88 -6.68 -1.58
C GLY A 470 -34.87 -5.34 -2.31
N MET A 471 -33.83 -4.54 -2.15
CA MET A 471 -33.67 -3.23 -2.77
C MET A 471 -32.92 -3.32 -4.10
N LYS A 472 -32.97 -2.24 -4.91
CA LYS A 472 -32.38 -2.21 -6.26
C LYS A 472 -31.26 -1.18 -6.38
N GLY A 473 -30.36 -1.43 -7.33
CA GLY A 473 -29.31 -0.47 -7.69
C GLY A 473 -28.43 -0.08 -6.50
N ALA A 474 -28.31 1.21 -6.26
CA ALA A 474 -27.49 1.80 -5.22
C ALA A 474 -28.19 1.95 -3.85
N GLU A 475 -29.44 1.49 -3.73
CA GLU A 475 -30.15 1.55 -2.45
C GLU A 475 -29.52 0.60 -1.42
N GLY A 476 -29.32 1.11 -0.22
CA GLY A 476 -28.70 0.36 0.88
C GLY A 476 -28.84 1.06 2.22
N LEU A 477 -28.21 0.51 3.25
CA LEU A 477 -28.19 1.08 4.58
C LEU A 477 -27.11 2.20 4.65
N ASN A 478 -27.53 3.41 4.96
CA ASN A 478 -26.62 4.44 5.48
C ASN A 478 -26.37 4.17 6.97
N ALA A 479 -25.27 3.51 7.30
CA ALA A 479 -25.00 3.10 8.67
C ALA A 479 -24.71 4.27 9.63
N ALA A 480 -24.40 5.46 9.10
CA ALA A 480 -24.24 6.66 9.90
C ALA A 480 -25.57 7.15 10.47
N THR A 481 -26.62 7.17 9.64
CA THR A 481 -27.96 7.66 10.00
C THR A 481 -28.91 6.55 10.46
N GLY A 482 -28.72 5.31 9.98
CA GLY A 482 -29.63 4.18 10.17
C GLY A 482 -30.74 4.09 9.13
N GLU A 483 -30.77 5.00 8.16
CA GLU A 483 -31.79 5.08 7.12
C GLU A 483 -31.40 4.25 5.87
N TYR A 484 -32.41 3.88 5.07
CA TYR A 484 -32.23 3.14 3.82
C TYR A 484 -32.48 4.04 2.64
N GLU A 485 -31.44 4.32 1.87
CA GLU A 485 -31.42 5.39 0.88
C GLU A 485 -30.60 5.00 -0.36
N ASP A 486 -30.64 5.85 -1.40
CA ASP A 486 -29.72 5.72 -2.55
C ASP A 486 -28.33 6.24 -2.14
N LEU A 487 -27.44 5.31 -1.84
CA LEU A 487 -26.10 5.60 -1.30
C LEU A 487 -25.25 6.43 -2.25
N VAL A 488 -25.36 6.21 -3.56
CA VAL A 488 -24.58 6.97 -4.55
C VAL A 488 -25.00 8.44 -4.57
N LYS A 489 -26.29 8.73 -4.46
CA LYS A 489 -26.78 10.12 -4.39
C LYS A 489 -26.34 10.86 -3.14
N LEU A 490 -26.17 10.11 -2.04
CA LEU A 490 -25.69 10.66 -0.77
C LEU A 490 -24.17 10.75 -0.69
N GLY A 491 -23.48 10.29 -1.74
CA GLY A 491 -22.05 10.23 -1.76
C GLY A 491 -21.44 9.04 -0.99
N VAL A 492 -22.22 8.10 -0.44
CA VAL A 492 -21.71 6.88 0.21
C VAL A 492 -21.28 5.89 -0.87
N ILE A 493 -20.06 6.02 -1.30
CA ILE A 493 -19.44 5.31 -2.43
C ILE A 493 -18.09 4.73 -2.04
N ASP A 494 -17.69 3.63 -2.70
CA ASP A 494 -16.40 3.00 -2.56
C ASP A 494 -15.67 3.03 -3.92
N ALA A 495 -14.34 3.11 -3.94
CA ALA A 495 -13.59 2.91 -5.17
C ALA A 495 -13.73 1.47 -5.67
N ALA A 496 -14.06 1.28 -6.94
CA ALA A 496 -14.24 -0.05 -7.53
C ALA A 496 -12.96 -0.90 -7.41
N LYS A 497 -11.80 -0.30 -7.63
CA LYS A 497 -10.48 -0.94 -7.48
C LYS A 497 -10.27 -1.48 -6.06
N VAL A 498 -10.63 -0.70 -5.03
CA VAL A 498 -10.54 -1.10 -3.61
C VAL A 498 -11.42 -2.32 -3.34
N THR A 499 -12.71 -2.24 -3.70
CA THR A 499 -13.68 -3.33 -3.49
C THR A 499 -13.27 -4.62 -4.21
N ARG A 500 -12.81 -4.51 -5.46
CA ARG A 500 -12.34 -5.62 -6.28
C ARG A 500 -11.08 -6.26 -5.72
N SER A 501 -10.08 -5.46 -5.38
CA SER A 501 -8.79 -5.93 -4.84
C SER A 501 -8.98 -6.62 -3.50
N ALA A 502 -9.82 -6.07 -2.62
CA ALA A 502 -10.16 -6.69 -1.35
C ALA A 502 -10.76 -8.09 -1.54
N LEU A 503 -11.69 -8.24 -2.50
CA LEU A 503 -12.30 -9.53 -2.81
C LEU A 503 -11.28 -10.54 -3.39
N GLN A 504 -10.46 -10.12 -4.34
CA GLN A 504 -9.48 -10.98 -5.00
C GLN A 504 -8.40 -11.47 -4.03
N ASN A 505 -7.85 -10.58 -3.20
CA ASN A 505 -6.83 -10.91 -2.22
C ASN A 505 -7.39 -11.82 -1.11
N ALA A 506 -8.59 -11.52 -0.63
CA ALA A 506 -9.29 -12.36 0.34
C ALA A 506 -9.50 -13.78 -0.18
N ALA A 507 -10.00 -13.92 -1.40
CA ALA A 507 -10.26 -15.23 -2.01
C ALA A 507 -8.99 -16.02 -2.30
N SER A 508 -7.92 -15.36 -2.74
CA SER A 508 -6.62 -15.99 -2.99
C SER A 508 -6.09 -16.66 -1.74
N ILE A 509 -6.04 -15.94 -0.62
CA ILE A 509 -5.55 -16.48 0.65
C ILE A 509 -6.54 -17.51 1.23
N ALA A 510 -7.84 -17.26 1.14
CA ALA A 510 -8.84 -18.25 1.59
C ALA A 510 -8.71 -19.58 0.84
N ALA A 511 -8.49 -19.55 -0.47
CA ALA A 511 -8.27 -20.76 -1.27
C ALA A 511 -7.00 -21.52 -0.84
N LEU A 512 -5.90 -20.80 -0.58
CA LEU A 512 -4.66 -21.40 -0.08
C LEU A 512 -4.85 -21.98 1.32
N PHE A 513 -5.52 -21.27 2.20
CA PHE A 513 -5.82 -21.73 3.55
C PHE A 513 -6.61 -23.04 3.54
N LEU A 514 -7.66 -23.14 2.73
CA LEU A 514 -8.51 -24.33 2.63
C LEU A 514 -7.79 -25.54 2.05
N THR A 515 -6.79 -25.33 1.19
CA THR A 515 -5.98 -26.41 0.59
C THR A 515 -4.80 -26.84 1.46
N THR A 516 -4.60 -26.21 2.63
CA THR A 516 -3.51 -26.55 3.55
C THR A 516 -3.84 -27.84 4.30
N GLU A 517 -2.90 -28.80 4.28
CA GLU A 517 -3.01 -30.11 4.94
C GLU A 517 -2.06 -30.24 6.14
N ALA A 518 -0.89 -29.58 6.07
CA ALA A 518 0.10 -29.63 7.12
C ALA A 518 0.65 -28.25 7.44
N VAL A 519 0.98 -28.00 8.69
CA VAL A 519 1.64 -26.79 9.16
C VAL A 519 2.97 -27.16 9.79
N ILE A 520 4.04 -26.48 9.37
CA ILE A 520 5.39 -26.67 9.90
C ILE A 520 5.84 -25.36 10.54
N ALA A 521 5.93 -25.35 11.86
CA ALA A 521 6.31 -24.19 12.67
C ALA A 521 7.66 -24.39 13.36
N ASP A 522 8.34 -23.31 13.72
CA ASP A 522 9.49 -23.39 14.59
C ASP A 522 9.06 -23.68 16.02
N LYS A 523 9.78 -24.63 16.68
CA LYS A 523 9.56 -24.91 18.10
C LYS A 523 10.04 -23.68 18.89
N PRO A 524 9.20 -23.11 19.78
CA PRO A 524 9.62 -22.02 20.66
C PRO A 524 10.85 -22.44 21.46
N GLU A 525 11.85 -21.57 21.52
CA GLU A 525 12.97 -21.78 22.43
C GLU A 525 12.46 -21.58 23.87
N PRO A 526 12.81 -22.48 24.82
CA PRO A 526 12.49 -22.23 26.22
C PRO A 526 13.16 -20.91 26.61
N ALA A 527 12.39 -20.02 27.23
CA ALA A 527 12.94 -18.79 27.79
C ALA A 527 14.20 -19.14 28.58
N ALA A 528 15.34 -18.53 28.24
CA ALA A 528 16.61 -18.76 28.93
C ALA A 528 16.33 -18.48 30.41
N GLY A 529 16.34 -19.54 31.23
CA GLY A 529 16.08 -19.46 32.66
C GLY A 529 17.01 -18.42 33.25
N GLY A 530 16.42 -17.43 33.95
CA GLY A 530 17.21 -16.43 34.64
C GLY A 530 18.26 -17.14 35.46
N HIS A 531 19.52 -16.78 35.25
CA HIS A 531 20.60 -17.18 36.13
C HIS A 531 20.23 -16.61 37.52
N ASP A 532 19.75 -17.51 38.35
CA ASP A 532 19.67 -17.30 39.79
C ASP A 532 21.11 -17.01 40.27
N HIS A 533 21.41 -15.73 40.47
CA HIS A 533 22.60 -15.33 41.20
C HIS A 533 22.42 -15.76 42.65
N GLY A 534 22.81 -17.01 42.89
CA GLY A 534 22.95 -17.51 44.25
C GLY A 534 23.73 -16.51 45.07
N ASP A 535 23.05 -16.04 46.09
CA ASP A 535 23.55 -15.29 47.22
C ASP A 535 24.81 -15.99 47.81
N MET A 536 26.01 -15.49 47.44
CA MET A 536 27.24 -15.89 48.13
C MET A 536 27.31 -15.06 49.42
N GLY A 537 26.79 -15.67 50.50
CA GLY A 537 26.97 -15.21 51.86
C GLY A 537 28.41 -14.81 52.15
N MET A 538 28.64 -13.55 52.50
CA MET A 538 29.82 -13.09 53.20
C MET A 538 29.86 -13.75 54.57
N GLY A 539 30.71 -14.77 54.72
CA GLY A 539 31.20 -15.23 56.00
C GLY A 539 32.29 -14.29 56.55
N ASP A 540 32.13 -13.90 57.80
CA ASP A 540 33.06 -13.15 58.63
C ASP A 540 34.53 -13.56 58.49
N PHE A 541 35.40 -12.54 58.32
CA PHE A 541 36.58 -12.31 59.14
C PHE A 541 37.04 -10.86 58.94
#